data_72e2c9cf1806db51c9d39098feefd534
#
_entry.id   72e2c9cf1806db51c9d39098feefd534
#
_cell.length_a   1.000
_cell.length_b   1.000
_cell.length_c   1.000
_cell.angle_alpha   90.00
_cell.angle_beta   90.00
_cell.angle_gamma   90.00
#
_symmetry.space_group_name_H-M   'P 1'
#
loop_
_entity.id
_entity.type
_entity.pdbx_description
1 polymer ?
#
loop_
_entity_poly.entity_id
_entity_poly.type
_entity_poly.pdbx_seq_one_letter_code
_entity_poly.pdbx_strand_id
1 'polypeptide(L)'
;IKDIMTGFRAFSYGFVKTFPILSKGFEIETEMTIHAVYNQLQIDNVIVDYRDRPEGSVSKLNTYADGFRVLGTIFRLYRDYKPFGFFSLFALLLAVVSVLFFIPVLAEYFATGLVLKFPTLIVCGFVMLAAIQSFFAGLMLSNSAQKNRRDFEYRYTLVCEKELRQREEK
;
A
#
# COMPACT_ATOMS: atom_id res chain seq x y z
N ILE A 1 -4.34 -17.65 -2.10
CA ILE A 1 -3.37 -17.53 -3.21
C ILE A 1 -2.14 -18.29 -2.79
N LYS A 2 -1.75 -19.31 -3.56
CA LYS A 2 -0.60 -20.17 -3.21
C LYS A 2 0.73 -19.62 -3.73
N ASP A 3 0.72 -18.96 -4.88
CA ASP A 3 1.88 -18.32 -5.49
C ASP A 3 1.52 -16.97 -6.08
N ILE A 4 2.19 -15.92 -5.60
CA ILE A 4 1.95 -14.53 -6.03
C ILE A 4 2.81 -14.18 -7.24
N MET A 5 3.92 -14.89 -7.45
CA MET A 5 4.92 -14.55 -8.47
C MET A 5 4.85 -15.42 -9.72
N THR A 6 3.80 -16.23 -9.88
CA THR A 6 3.62 -17.04 -11.10
C THR A 6 3.31 -16.14 -12.29
N GLY A 7 4.01 -16.37 -13.40
CA GLY A 7 3.78 -15.69 -14.67
C GLY A 7 2.63 -16.26 -15.48
N PHE A 8 2.20 -17.52 -15.21
CA PHE A 8 1.12 -18.16 -15.95
C PHE A 8 -0.23 -17.81 -15.34
N ARG A 9 -0.98 -16.95 -16.01
CA ARG A 9 -2.26 -16.39 -15.50
C ARG A 9 -3.29 -16.27 -16.62
N ALA A 10 -4.54 -16.55 -16.28
CA ALA A 10 -5.70 -16.26 -17.12
C ALA A 10 -6.54 -15.15 -16.48
N PHE A 11 -7.05 -14.25 -17.28
CA PHE A 11 -7.80 -13.09 -16.81
C PHE A 11 -9.17 -13.03 -17.47
N SER A 12 -10.18 -12.59 -16.71
CA SER A 12 -11.47 -12.25 -17.26
C SER A 12 -11.41 -10.96 -18.08
N TYR A 13 -12.34 -10.80 -19.03
CA TYR A 13 -12.45 -9.57 -19.81
C TYR A 13 -12.62 -8.33 -18.93
N GLY A 14 -13.50 -8.42 -17.92
CA GLY A 14 -13.72 -7.34 -16.97
C GLY A 14 -12.45 -6.92 -16.24
N PHE A 15 -11.63 -7.87 -15.79
CA PHE A 15 -10.35 -7.59 -15.15
C PHE A 15 -9.40 -6.85 -16.09
N VAL A 16 -9.18 -7.35 -17.30
CA VAL A 16 -8.25 -6.76 -18.28
C VAL A 16 -8.65 -5.32 -18.66
N LYS A 17 -9.94 -5.03 -18.72
CA LYS A 17 -10.46 -3.70 -19.10
C LYS A 17 -10.44 -2.69 -17.96
N THR A 18 -10.39 -3.15 -16.71
CA THR A 18 -10.47 -2.27 -15.53
C THR A 18 -9.16 -2.21 -14.73
N PHE A 19 -8.21 -3.09 -15.00
CA PHE A 19 -6.91 -3.10 -14.31
C PHE A 19 -6.01 -1.94 -14.79
N PRO A 20 -5.63 -1.00 -13.92
CA PRO A 20 -4.67 0.03 -14.24
C PRO A 20 -3.24 -0.53 -14.15
N ILE A 21 -2.50 -0.53 -15.24
CA ILE A 21 -1.08 -0.95 -15.25
C ILE A 21 -0.23 0.24 -14.78
N LEU A 22 0.31 0.15 -13.56
CA LEU A 22 1.16 1.19 -12.98
C LEU A 22 2.63 0.78 -12.90
N SER A 23 2.91 -0.53 -12.76
CA SER A 23 4.26 -1.09 -12.63
C SER A 23 4.88 -1.46 -13.97
N LYS A 24 6.22 -1.33 -14.05
CA LYS A 24 7.02 -1.70 -15.22
C LYS A 24 8.02 -2.79 -14.84
N GLY A 25 7.65 -4.06 -14.89
CA GLY A 25 8.57 -5.17 -14.61
C GLY A 25 7.95 -6.30 -13.80
N PHE A 26 8.75 -7.08 -13.08
CA PHE A 26 8.30 -8.24 -12.28
C PHE A 26 7.31 -7.88 -11.16
N GLU A 27 7.19 -6.61 -10.82
CA GLU A 27 6.27 -6.09 -9.82
C GLU A 27 4.81 -6.18 -10.27
N ILE A 28 4.56 -6.28 -11.58
CA ILE A 28 3.20 -6.33 -12.15
C ILE A 28 2.40 -7.53 -11.65
N GLU A 29 3.05 -8.66 -11.43
CA GLU A 29 2.40 -9.89 -10.94
C GLU A 29 1.87 -9.69 -9.50
N THR A 30 2.67 -9.04 -8.69
CA THR A 30 2.29 -8.67 -7.32
C THR A 30 1.18 -7.62 -7.32
N GLU A 31 1.29 -6.61 -8.19
CA GLU A 31 0.29 -5.55 -8.34
C GLU A 31 -1.08 -6.12 -8.76
N MET A 32 -1.12 -6.98 -9.78
CA MET A 32 -2.35 -7.65 -10.23
C MET A 32 -3.00 -8.44 -9.10
N THR A 33 -2.20 -9.18 -8.34
CA THR A 33 -2.69 -9.99 -7.23
C THR A 33 -3.28 -9.11 -6.12
N ILE A 34 -2.56 -8.07 -5.71
CA ILE A 34 -3.03 -7.15 -4.67
C ILE A 34 -4.27 -6.39 -5.13
N HIS A 35 -4.30 -5.95 -6.40
CA HIS A 35 -5.48 -5.27 -6.97
C HIS A 35 -6.72 -6.18 -6.95
N ALA A 36 -6.57 -7.44 -7.36
CA ALA A 36 -7.68 -8.39 -7.34
C ALA A 36 -8.18 -8.68 -5.92
N VAL A 37 -7.28 -8.88 -4.95
CA VAL A 37 -7.63 -9.09 -3.53
C VAL A 37 -8.29 -7.85 -2.92
N TYR A 38 -7.72 -6.67 -3.17
CA TYR A 38 -8.23 -5.41 -2.62
C TYR A 38 -9.66 -5.12 -3.10
N ASN A 39 -9.92 -5.36 -4.39
CA ASN A 39 -11.25 -5.17 -4.97
C ASN A 39 -12.17 -6.40 -4.81
N GLN A 40 -11.76 -7.41 -4.05
CA GLN A 40 -12.53 -8.63 -3.76
C GLN A 40 -12.98 -9.37 -5.02
N LEU A 41 -12.15 -9.35 -6.07
CA LEU A 41 -12.41 -10.12 -7.28
C LEU A 41 -12.17 -11.60 -7.02
N GLN A 42 -12.93 -12.44 -7.69
CA GLN A 42 -12.79 -13.89 -7.57
C GLN A 42 -11.44 -14.33 -8.16
N ILE A 43 -10.66 -15.06 -7.37
CA ILE A 43 -9.37 -15.62 -7.77
C ILE A 43 -9.43 -17.13 -7.52
N ASP A 44 -9.05 -17.90 -8.53
CA ASP A 44 -8.90 -19.34 -8.42
C ASP A 44 -7.46 -19.76 -8.76
N ASN A 45 -7.04 -20.91 -8.21
CA ASN A 45 -5.72 -21.47 -8.45
C ASN A 45 -5.87 -22.87 -9.08
N VAL A 46 -5.37 -23.01 -10.27
CA VAL A 46 -5.34 -24.28 -10.99
C VAL A 46 -3.94 -24.86 -10.92
N ILE A 47 -3.83 -26.12 -10.53
CA ILE A 47 -2.56 -26.82 -10.53
C ILE A 47 -2.25 -27.20 -11.97
N VAL A 48 -1.09 -26.78 -12.46
CA VAL A 48 -0.58 -27.10 -13.80
C VAL A 48 0.73 -27.83 -13.67
N ASP A 49 1.02 -28.73 -14.63
CA ASP A 49 2.30 -29.42 -14.70
C ASP A 49 3.39 -28.41 -15.07
N TYR A 50 4.46 -28.39 -14.27
CA TYR A 50 5.63 -27.55 -14.51
C TYR A 50 6.74 -28.38 -15.15
N ARG A 51 7.24 -27.91 -16.29
CA ARG A 51 8.41 -28.49 -16.92
C ARG A 51 9.64 -27.66 -16.55
N ASP A 52 10.63 -28.30 -15.97
CA ASP A 52 11.87 -27.65 -15.58
C ASP A 52 12.56 -26.95 -16.77
N ARG A 53 13.29 -25.89 -16.45
CA ARG A 53 14.05 -25.15 -17.46
C ARG A 53 15.17 -26.03 -18.02
N PRO A 54 15.52 -25.88 -19.32
CA PRO A 54 16.68 -26.58 -19.91
C PRO A 54 17.94 -26.27 -19.09
N GLU A 55 18.83 -27.28 -18.98
CA GLU A 55 20.14 -27.11 -18.36
C GLU A 55 20.90 -25.97 -19.02
N GLY A 56 21.49 -25.06 -18.23
CA GLY A 56 22.23 -23.89 -18.73
C GLY A 56 21.45 -22.56 -18.72
N SER A 57 20.18 -22.53 -18.37
CA SER A 57 19.44 -21.27 -18.22
C SER A 57 19.79 -20.60 -16.90
N VAL A 58 20.46 -19.44 -16.95
CA VAL A 58 20.83 -18.66 -15.76
C VAL A 58 19.65 -17.76 -15.36
N SER A 59 19.30 -17.77 -14.07
CA SER A 59 18.33 -16.83 -13.52
C SER A 59 18.86 -15.39 -13.63
N LYS A 60 18.10 -14.51 -14.27
CA LYS A 60 18.44 -13.07 -14.37
C LYS A 60 18.10 -12.27 -13.09
N LEU A 61 17.65 -12.95 -12.03
CA LEU A 61 17.29 -12.32 -10.76
C LEU A 61 18.54 -12.00 -9.93
N ASN A 62 18.71 -10.73 -9.63
CA ASN A 62 19.74 -10.27 -8.68
C ASN A 62 19.11 -10.21 -7.30
N THR A 63 19.32 -11.25 -6.47
CA THR A 63 18.59 -11.53 -5.21
C THR A 63 18.54 -10.33 -4.27
N TYR A 64 19.62 -9.57 -4.11
CA TYR A 64 19.66 -8.43 -3.21
C TYR A 64 18.98 -7.18 -3.79
N ALA A 65 19.29 -6.82 -5.04
CA ALA A 65 18.72 -5.63 -5.69
C ALA A 65 17.21 -5.79 -5.93
N ASP A 66 16.78 -6.98 -6.33
CA ASP A 66 15.37 -7.27 -6.57
C ASP A 66 14.62 -7.41 -5.24
N GLY A 67 15.25 -7.96 -4.18
CA GLY A 67 14.69 -7.99 -2.83
C GLY A 67 14.37 -6.59 -2.29
N PHE A 68 15.27 -5.61 -2.44
CA PHE A 68 15.00 -4.23 -2.04
C PHE A 68 13.89 -3.57 -2.87
N ARG A 69 13.80 -3.86 -4.16
CA ARG A 69 12.71 -3.39 -5.01
C ARG A 69 11.36 -3.94 -4.54
N VAL A 70 11.31 -5.25 -4.28
CA VAL A 70 10.09 -5.89 -3.76
C VAL A 70 9.67 -5.30 -2.42
N LEU A 71 10.60 -5.08 -1.48
CA LEU A 71 10.32 -4.41 -0.21
C LEU A 71 9.78 -2.98 -0.42
N GLY A 72 10.41 -2.21 -1.31
CA GLY A 72 9.93 -0.88 -1.67
C GLY A 72 8.52 -0.88 -2.26
N THR A 73 8.23 -1.88 -3.08
CA THR A 73 6.90 -2.07 -3.67
C THR A 73 5.87 -2.45 -2.63
N ILE A 74 6.20 -3.39 -1.72
CA ILE A 74 5.32 -3.76 -0.60
C ILE A 74 5.00 -2.55 0.28
N PHE A 75 6.02 -1.73 0.60
CA PHE A 75 5.84 -0.53 1.41
C PHE A 75 4.96 0.51 0.71
N ARG A 76 5.16 0.73 -0.59
CA ARG A 76 4.33 1.60 -1.42
C ARG A 76 2.89 1.10 -1.47
N LEU A 77 2.71 -0.19 -1.72
CA LEU A 77 1.39 -0.81 -1.79
C LEU A 77 0.68 -0.74 -0.42
N TYR A 78 1.40 -0.99 0.69
CA TYR A 78 0.82 -0.85 2.03
C TYR A 78 0.35 0.57 2.30
N ARG A 79 1.15 1.58 1.93
CA ARG A 79 0.77 3.00 2.04
C ARG A 79 -0.47 3.33 1.20
N ASP A 80 -0.53 2.80 -0.02
CA ASP A 80 -1.58 3.17 -0.99
C ASP A 80 -2.90 2.42 -0.73
N TYR A 81 -2.84 1.16 -0.26
CA TYR A 81 -4.02 0.35 0.02
C TYR A 81 -4.53 0.41 1.47
N LYS A 82 -3.66 0.73 2.44
CA LYS A 82 -4.02 0.91 3.86
C LYS A 82 -3.44 2.20 4.43
N PRO A 83 -3.77 3.37 3.84
CA PRO A 83 -3.13 4.63 4.22
C PRO A 83 -3.38 5.00 5.67
N PHE A 84 -4.58 4.75 6.22
CA PHE A 84 -4.88 5.04 7.61
C PHE A 84 -3.93 4.31 8.57
N GLY A 85 -3.73 3.01 8.40
CA GLY A 85 -2.84 2.24 9.25
C GLY A 85 -1.39 2.73 9.18
N PHE A 86 -0.92 3.07 7.99
CA PHE A 86 0.42 3.59 7.77
C PHE A 86 0.64 4.95 8.45
N PHE A 87 -0.22 5.92 8.17
CA PHE A 87 -0.06 7.28 8.69
C PHE A 87 -0.40 7.38 10.18
N SER A 88 -1.33 6.56 10.72
CA SER A 88 -1.62 6.54 12.15
C SER A 88 -0.45 5.96 12.96
N LEU A 89 0.23 4.92 12.46
CA LEU A 89 1.44 4.40 13.10
C LEU A 89 2.56 5.44 13.09
N PHE A 90 2.75 6.13 11.96
CA PHE A 90 3.75 7.19 11.85
C PHE A 90 3.43 8.38 12.76
N ALA A 91 2.17 8.80 12.82
CA ALA A 91 1.69 9.84 13.73
C ALA A 91 1.93 9.46 15.20
N LEU A 92 1.63 8.21 15.57
CA LEU A 92 1.87 7.70 16.93
C LEU A 92 3.35 7.74 17.27
N LEU A 93 4.24 7.34 16.35
CA LEU A 93 5.69 7.39 16.53
C LEU A 93 6.16 8.83 16.78
N LEU A 94 5.74 9.79 15.96
CA LEU A 94 6.06 11.19 16.13
C LEU A 94 5.54 11.75 17.46
N ALA A 95 4.32 11.41 17.84
CA ALA A 95 3.72 11.82 19.11
C ALA A 95 4.51 11.30 20.31
N VAL A 96 4.88 10.00 20.28
CA VAL A 96 5.71 9.39 21.33
C VAL A 96 7.07 10.09 21.43
N VAL A 97 7.75 10.33 20.31
CA VAL A 97 9.03 11.03 20.28
C VAL A 97 8.87 12.44 20.86
N SER A 98 7.83 13.18 20.45
CA SER A 98 7.55 14.53 20.99
C SER A 98 7.36 14.52 22.50
N VAL A 99 6.56 13.60 23.02
CA VAL A 99 6.30 13.46 24.47
C VAL A 99 7.55 13.07 25.23
N LEU A 100 8.37 12.14 24.72
CA LEU A 100 9.62 11.73 25.37
C LEU A 100 10.60 12.91 25.52
N PHE A 101 10.72 13.77 24.51
CA PHE A 101 11.56 14.96 24.59
C PHE A 101 10.93 16.09 25.40
N PHE A 102 9.62 16.11 25.54
CA PHE A 102 8.91 17.10 26.35
C PHE A 102 9.00 16.83 27.87
N ILE A 103 9.02 15.55 28.29
CA ILE A 103 9.08 15.14 29.71
C ILE A 103 10.21 15.84 30.48
N PRO A 104 11.50 15.83 30.03
CA PRO A 104 12.57 16.49 30.74
C PRO A 104 12.42 18.01 30.80
N VAL A 105 11.82 18.64 29.80
CA VAL A 105 11.53 20.08 29.80
C VAL A 105 10.48 20.41 30.89
N LEU A 106 9.45 19.58 30.99
CA LEU A 106 8.40 19.71 31.97
C LEU A 106 8.91 19.48 33.41
N ALA A 107 9.74 18.46 33.62
CA ALA A 107 10.36 18.15 34.90
C ALA A 107 11.24 19.32 35.41
N GLU A 108 12.03 19.93 34.51
CA GLU A 108 12.90 21.07 34.80
C GLU A 108 12.06 22.33 35.15
N TYR A 109 10.94 22.54 34.46
CA TYR A 109 10.00 23.60 34.77
C TYR A 109 9.40 23.47 36.17
N PHE A 110 8.98 22.27 36.59
CA PHE A 110 8.45 22.05 37.94
C PHE A 110 9.52 22.21 39.04
N ALA A 111 10.77 21.96 38.73
CA ALA A 111 11.89 22.11 39.69
C ALA A 111 12.35 23.56 39.86
N THR A 112 12.37 24.34 38.78
CA THR A 112 12.99 25.68 38.75
C THR A 112 12.02 26.83 38.53
N GLY A 113 10.78 26.54 38.07
CA GLY A 113 9.80 27.56 37.66
C GLY A 113 10.16 28.28 36.34
N LEU A 114 11.26 27.89 35.66
CA LEU A 114 11.78 28.52 34.46
C LEU A 114 11.89 27.51 33.31
N VAL A 115 11.65 27.96 32.08
CA VAL A 115 11.82 27.15 30.88
C VAL A 115 13.23 27.36 30.32
N LEU A 116 14.18 26.58 30.81
CA LEU A 116 15.62 26.73 30.41
C LEU A 116 15.86 26.20 28.99
N LYS A 117 15.13 25.15 28.56
CA LYS A 117 15.24 24.49 27.25
C LYS A 117 14.19 24.96 26.25
N PHE A 118 14.03 26.25 26.08
CA PHE A 118 13.04 26.85 25.19
C PHE A 118 13.12 26.34 23.73
N PRO A 119 14.31 26.18 23.09
CA PRO A 119 14.39 25.59 21.73
C PRO A 119 13.81 24.19 21.66
N THR A 120 14.06 23.33 22.65
CA THR A 120 13.53 21.97 22.71
C THR A 120 12.01 21.95 22.80
N LEU A 121 11.43 22.86 23.60
CA LEU A 121 9.98 23.02 23.71
C LEU A 121 9.34 23.35 22.37
N ILE A 122 9.94 24.26 21.60
CA ILE A 122 9.45 24.64 20.26
C ILE A 122 9.50 23.43 19.32
N VAL A 123 10.63 22.71 19.29
CA VAL A 123 10.78 21.51 18.44
C VAL A 123 9.72 20.45 18.80
N CYS A 124 9.50 20.19 20.09
CA CYS A 124 8.45 19.26 20.53
C CYS A 124 7.07 19.70 20.03
N GLY A 125 6.74 20.99 20.11
CA GLY A 125 5.49 21.53 19.57
C GLY A 125 5.32 21.29 18.08
N PHE A 126 6.35 21.55 17.28
CA PHE A 126 6.31 21.32 15.84
C PHE A 126 6.22 19.82 15.49
N VAL A 127 6.92 18.94 16.22
CA VAL A 127 6.83 17.48 16.03
C VAL A 127 5.42 16.98 16.38
N MET A 128 4.81 17.49 17.43
CA MET A 128 3.42 17.16 17.80
C MET A 128 2.42 17.64 16.73
N LEU A 129 2.60 18.85 16.20
CA LEU A 129 1.78 19.33 15.08
C LEU A 129 1.93 18.44 13.85
N ALA A 130 3.15 18.02 13.51
CA ALA A 130 3.40 17.09 12.40
C ALA A 130 2.74 15.72 12.64
N ALA A 131 2.71 15.23 13.88
CA ALA A 131 1.99 14.01 14.25
C ALA A 131 0.48 14.15 13.99
N ILE A 132 -0.13 15.24 14.43
CA ILE A 132 -1.56 15.51 14.21
C ILE A 132 -1.87 15.63 12.72
N GLN A 133 -1.04 16.36 11.95
CA GLN A 133 -1.19 16.49 10.50
C GLN A 133 -1.10 15.14 9.79
N SER A 134 -0.14 14.29 10.20
CA SER A 134 0.01 12.94 9.64
C SER A 134 -1.23 12.08 9.91
N PHE A 135 -1.81 12.16 11.09
CA PHE A 135 -3.05 11.45 11.42
C PHE A 135 -4.21 11.88 10.52
N PHE A 136 -4.43 13.18 10.37
CA PHE A 136 -5.48 13.70 9.48
C PHE A 136 -5.23 13.36 8.01
N ALA A 137 -3.97 13.41 7.56
CA ALA A 137 -3.62 12.97 6.21
C ALA A 137 -3.97 11.49 5.98
N GLY A 138 -3.73 10.63 6.98
CA GLY A 138 -4.14 9.22 6.94
C GLY A 138 -5.65 9.03 6.80
N LEU A 139 -6.45 9.82 7.53
CA LEU A 139 -7.91 9.81 7.42
C LEU A 139 -8.39 10.24 6.02
N MET A 140 -7.84 11.34 5.49
CA MET A 140 -8.20 11.85 4.16
C MET A 140 -7.86 10.84 3.06
N LEU A 141 -6.66 10.25 3.11
CA LEU A 141 -6.23 9.24 2.15
C LEU A 141 -7.07 7.96 2.25
N SER A 142 -7.47 7.56 3.46
CA SER A 142 -8.36 6.42 3.65
C SER A 142 -9.74 6.63 3.02
N ASN A 143 -10.31 7.82 3.20
CA ASN A 143 -11.58 8.18 2.57
C ASN A 143 -11.46 8.20 1.03
N SER A 144 -10.34 8.70 0.51
CA SER A 144 -10.05 8.69 -0.94
C SER A 144 -9.92 7.25 -1.46
N ALA A 145 -9.22 6.37 -0.75
CA ALA A 145 -9.08 4.97 -1.11
C ALA A 145 -10.43 4.24 -1.14
N GLN A 146 -11.31 4.49 -0.16
CA GLN A 146 -12.67 3.94 -0.15
C GLN A 146 -13.51 4.46 -1.32
N LYS A 147 -13.38 5.74 -1.67
CA LYS A 147 -14.05 6.31 -2.84
C LYS A 147 -13.56 5.65 -4.12
N ASN A 148 -12.25 5.53 -4.31
CA ASN A 148 -11.67 4.88 -5.48
C ASN A 148 -12.15 3.43 -5.63
N ARG A 149 -12.33 2.69 -4.52
CA ARG A 149 -12.88 1.33 -4.55
C ARG A 149 -14.32 1.31 -5.04
N ARG A 150 -15.19 2.21 -4.55
CA ARG A 150 -16.58 2.31 -5.03
C ARG A 150 -16.65 2.68 -6.50
N ASP A 151 -15.81 3.62 -6.94
CA ASP A 151 -15.71 4.01 -8.34
C ASP A 151 -15.23 2.85 -9.23
N PHE A 152 -14.33 2.00 -8.71
CA PHE A 152 -13.90 0.78 -9.39
C PHE A 152 -15.06 -0.22 -9.54
N GLU A 153 -15.79 -0.51 -8.45
CA GLU A 153 -16.94 -1.42 -8.46
C GLU A 153 -17.99 -0.98 -9.50
N TYR A 154 -18.28 0.31 -9.54
CA TYR A 154 -19.20 0.86 -10.53
C TYR A 154 -18.70 0.67 -11.98
N ARG A 155 -17.45 0.98 -12.25
CA ARG A 155 -16.86 0.79 -13.59
C ARG A 155 -16.81 -0.68 -13.99
N TYR A 156 -16.47 -1.56 -13.06
CA TYR A 156 -16.41 -3.00 -13.29
C TYR A 156 -17.78 -3.55 -13.68
N THR A 157 -18.82 -3.15 -12.96
CA THR A 157 -20.20 -3.53 -13.28
C THR A 157 -20.60 -3.08 -14.69
N LEU A 158 -20.33 -1.83 -15.06
CA LEU A 158 -20.63 -1.32 -16.41
C LEU A 158 -19.89 -2.08 -17.52
N VAL A 159 -18.66 -2.52 -17.28
CA VAL A 159 -17.89 -3.30 -18.26
C VAL A 159 -18.49 -4.70 -18.41
N CYS A 160 -18.86 -5.35 -17.30
CA CYS A 160 -19.49 -6.67 -17.32
C CYS A 160 -20.87 -6.63 -18.00
N GLU A 161 -21.70 -5.61 -17.74
CA GLU A 161 -22.99 -5.46 -18.42
C GLU A 161 -22.84 -5.28 -19.94
N LYS A 162 -21.86 -4.49 -20.37
CA LYS A 162 -21.58 -4.32 -21.81
C LYS A 162 -21.14 -5.64 -22.46
N GLU A 163 -20.33 -6.44 -21.78
CA GLU A 163 -19.91 -7.75 -22.27
C GLU A 163 -21.11 -8.70 -22.42
N LEU A 164 -22.01 -8.73 -21.44
CA LEU A 164 -23.22 -9.57 -21.49
C LEU A 164 -24.11 -9.19 -22.68
N ARG A 165 -24.38 -7.90 -22.87
CA ARG A 165 -25.19 -7.44 -24.03
C ARG A 165 -24.56 -7.82 -25.37
N GLN A 166 -23.24 -7.70 -25.51
CA GLN A 166 -22.56 -8.08 -26.75
C GLN A 166 -22.56 -9.59 -27.02
N ARG A 167 -22.73 -10.42 -25.98
CA ARG A 167 -22.88 -11.87 -26.11
C ARG A 167 -24.31 -12.27 -26.51
N GLU A 168 -25.31 -11.49 -26.07
CA GLU A 168 -26.72 -11.70 -26.43
C GLU A 168 -27.05 -11.29 -27.88
N GLU A 169 -26.26 -10.33 -28.43
CA GLU A 169 -26.42 -9.85 -29.82
C GLU A 169 -25.72 -10.74 -30.87
N LYS A 170 -24.94 -11.76 -30.46
CA LYS A 170 -24.23 -12.70 -31.35
C LYS A 170 -24.91 -14.05 -31.42
#